data_2e47913f1d30d8da4ceda90252b576e1
#
_entry.id   2e47913f1d30d8da4ceda90252b576e1
#
_cell.length_a   1.000
_cell.length_b   1.000
_cell.length_c   1.000
_cell.angle_alpha   90.00
_cell.angle_beta   90.00
_cell.angle_gamma   90.00
#
_symmetry.space_group_name_H-M   'P 1'
#
loop_
_entity.id
_entity.type
_entity.pdbx_description
1 polymer ?
#
loop_
_entity_poly.entity_id
_entity_poly.type
_entity_poly.pdbx_seq_one_letter_code
_entity_poly.pdbx_strand_id
1 'polypeptide(L)'
;MKKLRWQILVVVLTLIVVAVLLLAQQPTLNLTLPEPASGGIYTEALVGSFGRLNPLLDLNNPADRDIDRLLFGSLIKFDSGGVPQPDLAESWGVSADGTIYNVTLRANAVWQDGTPITSDDVLFTISLLRSEYSAYPADVRSLWDQVEITRLDDKNIKFTLQEPFVPFLDYLTFGVLPQHLLETVSADQLSSTEFNLAPVGSGPYKFDHLTVESGQIIGVVLTVSENYYGQVPFVDQIVFRYYPSADAALAAYGQGEVLGISQIPANNLAATCSDPNLSCYSSRMPRLSMVLFNLGNNDVPFFQDKEIRHALMTGLNRQWMVDYLLQGQAVVADSPLLPLAWAYYDGVEHIGFDLDTAVNELKTAGYVLPPDGTVRAKDNVSLSFTMVYPDDAIHAQLAQTIQQNWAAIGVEVKLQAVTYESLFNDYLTPRTYQAALGDLDLSRSYDPDPYPFWHQAEITGGQNYAQWDNRTASEYLEQARVVADPNIRARLYRNFQVIFARELPALPLYYPIYTYGVDQRVQGVQAVPLFEPADRFNGIASWYLVTRRALEQTVQPTVLP
;
A
#
# COMPACT_ATOMS: atom_id res chain seq x y z
N MET A 1 -8.18 60.72 67.10
CA MET A 1 -7.44 59.67 66.29
C MET A 1 -8.12 58.31 66.23
N LYS A 2 -8.90 57.81 67.19
CA LYS A 2 -9.59 56.52 67.14
C LYS A 2 -10.72 56.45 66.08
N LYS A 3 -11.49 57.52 65.87
CA LYS A 3 -12.58 57.58 64.89
C LYS A 3 -12.07 57.53 63.43
N LEU A 4 -10.91 58.12 63.13
CA LEU A 4 -10.33 58.14 61.80
C LEU A 4 -9.81 56.74 61.38
N ARG A 5 -9.29 55.97 62.31
CA ARG A 5 -8.85 54.61 62.09
C ARG A 5 -10.00 53.67 61.75
N TRP A 6 -11.16 53.85 62.35
CA TRP A 6 -12.34 53.04 62.06
C TRP A 6 -12.92 53.35 60.66
N GLN A 7 -12.91 54.62 60.27
CA GLN A 7 -13.34 55.02 58.91
C GLN A 7 -12.43 54.46 57.81
N ILE A 8 -11.12 54.49 58.05
CA ILE A 8 -10.16 53.88 57.10
C ILE A 8 -10.35 52.34 57.00
N LEU A 9 -10.64 51.70 58.13
CA LEU A 9 -10.85 50.23 58.13
C LEU A 9 -12.13 49.85 57.37
N VAL A 10 -13.21 50.65 57.52
CA VAL A 10 -14.45 50.45 56.75
C VAL A 10 -14.23 50.65 55.24
N VAL A 11 -13.49 51.72 54.87
CA VAL A 11 -13.20 52.01 53.47
C VAL A 11 -12.34 50.89 52.86
N VAL A 12 -11.32 50.37 53.56
CA VAL A 12 -10.50 49.27 53.09
C VAL A 12 -11.32 47.97 52.94
N LEU A 13 -12.20 47.69 53.91
CA LEU A 13 -13.08 46.53 53.86
C LEU A 13 -14.06 46.62 52.69
N THR A 14 -14.62 47.79 52.43
CA THR A 14 -15.52 48.04 51.29
C THR A 14 -14.77 47.86 49.94
N LEU A 15 -13.54 48.36 49.84
CA LEU A 15 -12.71 48.20 48.67
C LEU A 15 -12.35 46.69 48.41
N ILE A 16 -12.07 45.93 49.46
CA ILE A 16 -11.83 44.49 49.36
C ILE A 16 -13.11 43.79 48.91
N VAL A 17 -14.27 44.09 49.48
CA VAL A 17 -15.54 43.48 49.04
C VAL A 17 -15.87 43.83 47.59
N VAL A 18 -15.68 45.08 47.18
CA VAL A 18 -15.88 45.50 45.78
C VAL A 18 -14.88 44.81 44.87
N ALA A 19 -13.62 44.68 45.25
CA ALA A 19 -12.63 43.96 44.48
C ALA A 19 -12.98 42.46 44.34
N VAL A 20 -13.44 41.82 45.42
CA VAL A 20 -13.91 40.43 45.38
C VAL A 20 -15.16 40.28 44.51
N LEU A 21 -16.10 41.21 44.57
CA LEU A 21 -17.29 41.20 43.72
C LEU A 21 -16.94 41.44 42.23
N LEU A 22 -15.99 42.32 41.94
CA LEU A 22 -15.49 42.54 40.57
C LEU A 22 -14.72 41.34 40.05
N LEU A 23 -13.94 40.65 40.88
CA LEU A 23 -13.29 39.39 40.52
C LEU A 23 -14.31 38.25 40.34
N ALA A 24 -15.37 38.20 41.11
CA ALA A 24 -16.45 37.23 40.96
C ALA A 24 -17.39 37.53 39.77
N GLN A 25 -17.37 38.75 39.24
CA GLN A 25 -18.11 39.15 38.03
C GLN A 25 -17.27 39.06 36.75
N GLN A 26 -16.00 38.61 36.83
CA GLN A 26 -15.29 38.34 35.60
C GLN A 26 -16.07 37.26 34.84
N PRO A 27 -16.54 37.55 33.60
CA PRO A 27 -17.14 36.51 32.79
C PRO A 27 -16.09 35.41 32.64
N THR A 28 -16.39 34.22 33.11
CA THR A 28 -15.64 33.03 32.71
C THR A 28 -15.70 33.06 31.20
N LEU A 29 -14.59 33.40 30.56
CA LEU A 29 -14.41 33.18 29.14
C LEU A 29 -14.54 31.67 28.99
N ASN A 30 -15.76 31.20 28.72
CA ASN A 30 -15.99 29.85 28.29
C ASN A 30 -15.31 29.75 26.92
N LEU A 31 -14.04 29.36 26.92
CA LEU A 31 -13.33 28.98 25.72
C LEU A 31 -14.08 27.77 25.13
N THR A 32 -14.94 28.04 24.16
CA THR A 32 -15.57 26.99 23.39
C THR A 32 -14.56 26.57 22.35
N LEU A 33 -13.98 25.39 22.50
CA LEU A 33 -13.16 24.78 21.47
C LEU A 33 -14.07 24.18 20.38
N PRO A 34 -13.70 24.32 19.10
CA PRO A 34 -14.39 23.60 18.04
C PRO A 34 -14.12 22.10 18.20
N GLU A 35 -15.16 21.31 18.32
CA GLU A 35 -15.10 19.84 18.32
C GLU A 35 -15.65 19.29 17.00
N PRO A 36 -15.12 18.17 16.50
CA PRO A 36 -15.71 17.46 15.35
C PRO A 36 -17.20 17.17 15.60
N ALA A 37 -18.00 17.31 14.56
CA ALA A 37 -19.42 16.96 14.57
C ALA A 37 -19.76 16.20 13.29
N SER A 38 -20.75 15.30 13.39
CA SER A 38 -21.28 14.59 12.23
C SER A 38 -21.92 15.57 11.26
N GLY A 39 -21.73 15.32 9.98
CA GLY A 39 -22.30 16.09 8.89
C GLY A 39 -21.33 16.35 7.75
N GLY A 40 -21.91 16.74 6.62
CA GLY A 40 -21.18 17.14 5.44
C GLY A 40 -21.00 16.02 4.41
N ILE A 41 -20.63 16.47 3.22
CA ILE A 41 -20.39 15.61 2.05
C ILE A 41 -18.93 15.78 1.65
N TYR A 42 -18.19 14.69 1.61
CA TYR A 42 -16.85 14.64 1.05
C TYR A 42 -16.94 14.11 -0.38
N THR A 43 -16.43 14.86 -1.34
CA THR A 43 -16.39 14.45 -2.75
C THR A 43 -14.96 14.24 -3.18
N GLU A 44 -14.64 13.06 -3.75
CA GLU A 44 -13.30 12.73 -4.23
C GLU A 44 -13.29 12.37 -5.70
N ALA A 45 -12.29 12.89 -6.41
CA ALA A 45 -11.97 12.49 -7.76
C ALA A 45 -11.13 11.22 -7.77
N LEU A 46 -11.66 10.15 -8.36
CA LEU A 46 -10.93 8.90 -8.62
C LEU A 46 -10.46 8.86 -10.07
N VAL A 47 -9.21 8.49 -10.27
CA VAL A 47 -8.67 8.23 -11.62
C VAL A 47 -9.00 6.79 -12.00
N GLY A 48 -9.74 6.61 -13.10
CA GLY A 48 -10.18 5.30 -13.57
C GLY A 48 -11.65 5.27 -13.94
N SER A 49 -12.24 4.10 -13.87
CA SER A 49 -13.64 3.85 -14.19
C SER A 49 -14.21 2.78 -13.27
N PHE A 50 -15.52 2.80 -13.12
CA PHE A 50 -16.26 1.76 -12.40
C PHE A 50 -16.06 0.38 -13.04
N GLY A 51 -15.76 -0.60 -12.21
CA GLY A 51 -15.76 -2.01 -12.57
C GLY A 51 -16.80 -2.78 -11.77
N ARG A 52 -16.50 -3.13 -10.52
CA ARG A 52 -17.37 -3.91 -9.65
C ARG A 52 -17.05 -3.62 -8.19
N LEU A 53 -18.07 -3.38 -7.37
CA LEU A 53 -17.89 -3.21 -5.92
C LEU A 53 -17.92 -4.59 -5.23
N ASN A 54 -16.76 -5.24 -5.23
CA ASN A 54 -16.58 -6.55 -4.61
C ASN A 54 -15.09 -6.75 -4.27
N PRO A 55 -14.73 -6.91 -2.99
CA PRO A 55 -13.33 -6.95 -2.53
C PRO A 55 -12.55 -8.17 -3.01
N LEU A 56 -13.21 -9.18 -3.60
CA LEU A 56 -12.53 -10.31 -4.24
C LEU A 56 -12.26 -10.08 -5.73
N LEU A 57 -12.77 -9.00 -6.32
CA LEU A 57 -12.69 -8.70 -7.75
C LEU A 57 -11.95 -7.39 -8.08
N ASP A 58 -11.53 -6.63 -7.07
CA ASP A 58 -10.95 -5.29 -7.19
C ASP A 58 -9.43 -5.27 -7.43
N LEU A 59 -8.77 -6.43 -7.47
CA LEU A 59 -7.31 -6.56 -7.52
C LEU A 59 -6.65 -5.73 -8.63
N ASN A 60 -7.33 -5.57 -9.77
CA ASN A 60 -6.82 -4.85 -10.94
C ASN A 60 -7.52 -3.50 -11.17
N ASN A 61 -8.40 -3.06 -10.26
CA ASN A 61 -9.06 -1.77 -10.33
C ASN A 61 -8.87 -0.97 -9.03
N PRO A 62 -7.85 -0.10 -8.96
CA PRO A 62 -7.60 0.71 -7.77
C PRO A 62 -8.78 1.61 -7.37
N ALA A 63 -9.59 2.07 -8.33
CA ALA A 63 -10.74 2.93 -8.04
C ALA A 63 -11.88 2.15 -7.34
N ASP A 64 -12.12 0.90 -7.71
CA ASP A 64 -13.06 0.02 -7.01
C ASP A 64 -12.53 -0.33 -5.61
N ARG A 65 -11.22 -0.63 -5.50
CA ARG A 65 -10.58 -0.94 -4.22
C ARG A 65 -10.68 0.21 -3.21
N ASP A 66 -10.56 1.45 -3.66
CA ASP A 66 -10.76 2.64 -2.82
C ASP A 66 -12.15 2.67 -2.19
N ILE A 67 -13.16 2.24 -2.93
CA ILE A 67 -14.56 2.20 -2.49
C ILE A 67 -14.81 0.96 -1.61
N ASP A 68 -14.33 -0.19 -2.04
CA ASP A 68 -14.50 -1.46 -1.32
C ASP A 68 -13.86 -1.43 0.08
N ARG A 69 -12.76 -0.68 0.25
CA ARG A 69 -12.13 -0.40 1.55
C ARG A 69 -13.10 0.24 2.56
N LEU A 70 -14.06 1.02 2.09
CA LEU A 70 -15.06 1.67 2.93
C LEU A 70 -16.33 0.85 3.10
N LEU A 71 -16.62 -0.05 2.16
CA LEU A 71 -17.81 -0.89 2.17
C LEU A 71 -17.63 -2.18 2.97
N PHE A 72 -16.45 -2.79 2.96
CA PHE A 72 -16.22 -4.12 3.51
C PHE A 72 -15.16 -4.12 4.61
N GLY A 73 -15.44 -4.84 5.69
CA GLY A 73 -14.46 -5.15 6.73
C GLY A 73 -13.69 -6.43 6.40
N SER A 74 -12.47 -6.51 6.90
CA SER A 74 -11.62 -7.70 6.89
C SER A 74 -11.56 -8.34 8.27
N LEU A 75 -11.03 -9.55 8.40
CA LEU A 75 -10.83 -10.13 9.73
C LEU A 75 -9.82 -9.31 10.53
N ILE A 76 -8.69 -8.97 9.90
CA ILE A 76 -7.57 -8.24 10.48
C ILE A 76 -7.20 -7.11 9.52
N LYS A 77 -6.81 -5.98 10.05
CA LYS A 77 -6.17 -4.88 9.32
C LYS A 77 -4.78 -4.62 9.89
N PHE A 78 -3.96 -3.88 9.19
CA PHE A 78 -2.65 -3.47 9.68
C PHE A 78 -2.60 -1.97 9.90
N ASP A 79 -1.87 -1.55 10.93
CA ASP A 79 -1.57 -0.13 11.09
C ASP A 79 -0.41 0.30 10.17
N SER A 80 -0.11 1.58 10.16
CA SER A 80 0.96 2.17 9.34
C SER A 80 2.38 1.66 9.68
N GLY A 81 2.54 0.95 10.78
CA GLY A 81 3.78 0.29 11.18
C GLY A 81 3.85 -1.18 10.76
N GLY A 82 2.81 -1.69 10.09
CA GLY A 82 2.72 -3.11 9.73
C GLY A 82 2.40 -4.01 10.93
N VAL A 83 1.76 -3.48 11.98
CA VAL A 83 1.33 -4.26 13.14
C VAL A 83 -0.13 -4.66 12.96
N PRO A 84 -0.47 -5.97 13.07
CA PRO A 84 -1.84 -6.43 12.91
C PRO A 84 -2.77 -5.87 13.99
N GLN A 85 -3.92 -5.37 13.58
CA GLN A 85 -4.95 -4.73 14.40
C GLN A 85 -6.29 -5.46 14.24
N PRO A 86 -7.13 -5.51 15.27
CA PRO A 86 -8.49 -6.03 15.17
C PRO A 86 -9.34 -5.25 14.16
N ASP A 87 -10.13 -5.99 13.35
CA ASP A 87 -11.19 -5.42 12.53
C ASP A 87 -12.50 -6.20 12.78
N LEU A 88 -13.03 -7.03 11.89
CA LEU A 88 -14.14 -7.94 12.18
C LEU A 88 -13.77 -8.97 13.26
N ALA A 89 -12.52 -9.44 13.27
CA ALA A 89 -12.00 -10.19 14.41
C ALA A 89 -11.77 -9.23 15.59
N GLU A 90 -12.37 -9.54 16.74
CA GLU A 90 -12.12 -8.85 18.00
C GLU A 90 -10.74 -9.23 18.57
N SER A 91 -10.37 -10.49 18.40
CA SER A 91 -9.11 -11.05 18.90
C SER A 91 -8.72 -12.30 18.14
N TRP A 92 -7.45 -12.66 18.25
CA TRP A 92 -6.93 -13.94 17.78
C TRP A 92 -5.85 -14.48 18.71
N GLY A 93 -5.66 -15.79 18.69
CA GLY A 93 -4.60 -16.47 19.43
C GLY A 93 -3.86 -17.44 18.53
N VAL A 94 -2.55 -17.56 18.74
CA VAL A 94 -1.67 -18.45 17.98
C VAL A 94 -1.12 -19.51 18.92
N SER A 95 -1.12 -20.78 18.49
CA SER A 95 -0.51 -21.89 19.26
C SER A 95 1.01 -21.71 19.38
N ALA A 96 1.61 -22.32 20.39
CA ALA A 96 3.05 -22.19 20.66
C ALA A 96 3.94 -22.69 19.51
N ASP A 97 3.44 -23.61 18.70
CA ASP A 97 4.11 -24.14 17.51
C ASP A 97 3.82 -23.35 16.24
N GLY A 98 2.97 -22.30 16.33
CA GLY A 98 2.65 -21.42 15.19
C GLY A 98 1.75 -22.04 14.12
N THR A 99 1.13 -23.21 14.37
CA THR A 99 0.33 -23.94 13.39
C THR A 99 -1.18 -23.72 13.52
N ILE A 100 -1.68 -23.24 14.68
CA ILE A 100 -3.10 -23.04 14.93
C ILE A 100 -3.37 -21.57 15.24
N TYR A 101 -4.32 -20.99 14.50
CA TYR A 101 -4.84 -19.65 14.72
C TYR A 101 -6.33 -19.75 15.10
N ASN A 102 -6.66 -19.30 16.31
CA ASN A 102 -8.04 -19.18 16.76
C ASN A 102 -8.49 -17.74 16.64
N VAL A 103 -9.52 -17.46 15.86
CA VAL A 103 -10.03 -16.12 15.59
C VAL A 103 -11.43 -15.99 16.16
N THR A 104 -11.67 -14.93 16.95
CA THR A 104 -12.97 -14.60 17.52
C THR A 104 -13.52 -13.35 16.85
N LEU A 105 -14.70 -13.46 16.22
CA LEU A 105 -15.39 -12.33 15.58
C LEU A 105 -16.08 -11.45 16.63
N ARG A 106 -16.19 -10.15 16.35
CA ARG A 106 -16.92 -9.21 17.20
C ARG A 106 -18.37 -9.65 17.39
N ALA A 107 -18.82 -9.64 18.64
CA ALA A 107 -20.19 -10.03 18.97
C ALA A 107 -21.23 -9.07 18.35
N ASN A 108 -20.90 -7.77 18.24
CA ASN A 108 -21.77 -6.72 17.72
C ASN A 108 -21.64 -6.47 16.21
N ALA A 109 -20.81 -7.24 15.50
CA ALA A 109 -20.66 -7.05 14.06
C ALA A 109 -21.90 -7.54 13.31
N VAL A 110 -22.47 -6.65 12.50
CA VAL A 110 -23.64 -6.91 11.64
C VAL A 110 -23.37 -6.38 10.24
N TRP A 111 -23.99 -6.99 9.26
CA TRP A 111 -24.07 -6.47 7.90
C TRP A 111 -24.90 -5.17 7.86
N GLN A 112 -24.75 -4.38 6.83
CA GLN A 112 -25.47 -3.09 6.68
C GLN A 112 -26.98 -3.26 6.53
N ASP A 113 -27.47 -4.47 6.22
CA ASP A 113 -28.89 -4.85 6.26
C ASP A 113 -29.39 -5.31 7.63
N GLY A 114 -28.51 -5.36 8.63
CA GLY A 114 -28.81 -5.77 10.02
C GLY A 114 -28.60 -7.25 10.31
N THR A 115 -28.26 -8.09 9.33
CA THR A 115 -27.96 -9.51 9.52
C THR A 115 -26.67 -9.67 10.33
N PRO A 116 -26.60 -10.55 11.35
CA PRO A 116 -25.36 -10.81 12.10
C PRO A 116 -24.26 -11.39 11.21
N ILE A 117 -23.03 -10.88 11.35
CA ILE A 117 -21.85 -11.46 10.71
C ILE A 117 -21.42 -12.69 11.51
N THR A 118 -21.24 -13.80 10.84
CA THR A 118 -20.89 -15.08 11.45
C THR A 118 -19.63 -15.71 10.84
N SER A 119 -19.17 -16.78 11.47
CA SER A 119 -18.10 -17.60 10.93
C SER A 119 -18.45 -18.21 9.56
N ASP A 120 -19.74 -18.42 9.27
CA ASP A 120 -20.17 -18.96 7.98
C ASP A 120 -19.87 -17.99 6.82
N ASP A 121 -19.99 -16.66 7.04
CA ASP A 121 -19.60 -15.63 6.04
C ASP A 121 -18.10 -15.72 5.70
N VAL A 122 -17.27 -15.95 6.71
CA VAL A 122 -15.80 -16.09 6.53
C VAL A 122 -15.48 -17.37 5.76
N LEU A 123 -16.09 -18.51 6.15
CA LEU A 123 -15.88 -19.78 5.45
C LEU A 123 -16.35 -19.70 4.00
N PHE A 124 -17.50 -19.07 3.78
CA PHE A 124 -18.03 -18.82 2.44
C PHE A 124 -17.05 -18.00 1.59
N THR A 125 -16.57 -16.89 2.11
CA THR A 125 -15.61 -16.02 1.41
C THR A 125 -14.33 -16.78 1.04
N ILE A 126 -13.78 -17.57 1.97
CA ILE A 126 -12.58 -18.38 1.69
C ILE A 126 -12.87 -19.46 0.64
N SER A 127 -14.09 -20.01 0.60
CA SER A 127 -14.46 -20.97 -0.44
C SER A 127 -14.40 -20.35 -1.84
N LEU A 128 -14.76 -19.06 -1.96
CA LEU A 128 -14.62 -18.30 -3.21
C LEU A 128 -13.15 -18.00 -3.55
N LEU A 129 -12.31 -17.71 -2.54
CA LEU A 129 -10.88 -17.51 -2.73
C LEU A 129 -10.16 -18.77 -3.27
N ARG A 130 -10.57 -19.96 -2.81
CA ARG A 130 -10.03 -21.26 -3.27
C ARG A 130 -10.42 -21.65 -4.68
N SER A 131 -11.51 -21.08 -5.17
CA SER A 131 -12.06 -21.46 -6.49
C SER A 131 -11.07 -21.24 -7.64
N GLU A 132 -11.12 -22.09 -8.64
CA GLU A 132 -10.38 -21.91 -9.89
C GLU A 132 -10.78 -20.63 -10.64
N TYR A 133 -11.98 -20.09 -10.39
CA TYR A 133 -12.48 -18.83 -10.93
C TYR A 133 -12.09 -17.60 -10.11
N SER A 134 -11.36 -17.79 -9.02
CA SER A 134 -10.88 -16.69 -8.19
C SER A 134 -9.94 -15.78 -8.97
N ALA A 135 -10.11 -14.46 -8.81
CA ALA A 135 -9.18 -13.47 -9.36
C ALA A 135 -7.82 -13.47 -8.64
N TYR A 136 -7.74 -14.09 -7.46
CA TYR A 136 -6.50 -14.15 -6.69
C TYR A 136 -5.43 -15.04 -7.36
N PRO A 137 -4.14 -14.69 -7.20
CA PRO A 137 -3.04 -15.47 -7.75
C PRO A 137 -3.02 -16.92 -7.26
N ALA A 138 -2.41 -17.79 -8.06
CA ALA A 138 -2.39 -19.23 -7.79
C ALA A 138 -1.69 -19.60 -6.47
N ASP A 139 -0.67 -18.84 -6.07
CA ASP A 139 0.05 -19.01 -4.79
C ASP A 139 -0.87 -18.75 -3.59
N VAL A 140 -1.70 -17.70 -3.64
CA VAL A 140 -2.71 -17.40 -2.61
C VAL A 140 -3.76 -18.52 -2.52
N ARG A 141 -4.26 -18.98 -3.67
CA ARG A 141 -5.20 -20.11 -3.72
C ARG A 141 -4.59 -21.38 -3.13
N SER A 142 -3.36 -21.71 -3.52
CA SER A 142 -2.63 -22.87 -3.01
C SER A 142 -2.41 -22.83 -1.51
N LEU A 143 -2.16 -21.65 -0.94
CA LEU A 143 -2.08 -21.50 0.51
C LEU A 143 -3.42 -21.87 1.16
N TRP A 144 -4.52 -21.28 0.68
CA TRP A 144 -5.84 -21.55 1.24
C TRP A 144 -6.27 -23.01 1.09
N ASP A 145 -5.85 -23.71 0.04
CA ASP A 145 -6.11 -25.15 -0.13
C ASP A 145 -5.39 -26.02 0.90
N GLN A 146 -4.29 -25.53 1.48
CA GLN A 146 -3.52 -26.24 2.51
C GLN A 146 -3.96 -25.91 3.94
N VAL A 147 -4.78 -24.89 4.13
CA VAL A 147 -5.27 -24.49 5.45
C VAL A 147 -6.57 -25.23 5.77
N GLU A 148 -6.57 -26.01 6.86
CA GLU A 148 -7.80 -26.59 7.40
C GLU A 148 -8.55 -25.54 8.22
N ILE A 149 -9.84 -25.32 7.88
CA ILE A 149 -10.67 -24.34 8.54
C ILE A 149 -11.79 -25.06 9.28
N THR A 150 -11.88 -24.85 10.58
CA THR A 150 -12.92 -25.43 11.44
C THR A 150 -13.81 -24.32 12.00
N ARG A 151 -15.11 -24.39 11.70
CA ARG A 151 -16.12 -23.60 12.41
C ARG A 151 -16.28 -24.17 13.81
N LEU A 152 -16.02 -23.38 14.84
CA LEU A 152 -16.23 -23.79 16.23
C LEU A 152 -17.64 -23.42 16.69
N ASP A 153 -18.07 -22.19 16.40
CA ASP A 153 -19.43 -21.66 16.59
C ASP A 153 -19.65 -20.44 15.69
N ASP A 154 -20.73 -19.67 15.88
CA ASP A 154 -21.09 -18.52 15.03
C ASP A 154 -20.04 -17.40 15.06
N LYS A 155 -19.18 -17.34 16.05
CA LYS A 155 -18.20 -16.26 16.24
C LYS A 155 -16.75 -16.75 16.31
N ASN A 156 -16.53 -18.06 16.40
CA ASN A 156 -15.20 -18.61 16.58
C ASN A 156 -14.80 -19.53 15.43
N ILE A 157 -13.61 -19.27 14.89
CA ILE A 157 -13.03 -20.00 13.76
C ILE A 157 -11.63 -20.45 14.16
N LYS A 158 -11.29 -21.68 13.80
CA LYS A 158 -9.94 -22.22 13.92
C LYS A 158 -9.35 -22.48 12.55
N PHE A 159 -8.17 -21.90 12.30
CA PHE A 159 -7.33 -22.20 11.13
C PHE A 159 -6.20 -23.12 11.59
N THR A 160 -5.96 -24.21 10.88
CA THR A 160 -4.86 -25.14 11.14
C THR A 160 -3.98 -25.22 9.91
N LEU A 161 -2.71 -24.85 10.05
CA LEU A 161 -1.69 -24.88 9.03
C LEU A 161 -0.91 -26.21 9.14
N GLN A 162 -0.41 -26.72 8.02
CA GLN A 162 0.42 -27.95 8.00
C GLN A 162 1.79 -27.72 8.66
N GLU A 163 2.33 -26.50 8.57
CA GLU A 163 3.59 -26.06 9.16
C GLU A 163 3.47 -24.59 9.63
N PRO A 164 4.35 -24.13 10.54
CA PRO A 164 4.34 -22.75 10.98
C PRO A 164 4.54 -21.81 9.81
N PHE A 165 3.69 -20.79 9.72
CA PHE A 165 3.77 -19.76 8.69
C PHE A 165 3.43 -18.39 9.29
N VAL A 166 4.44 -17.64 9.71
CA VAL A 166 4.27 -16.37 10.42
C VAL A 166 3.53 -15.31 9.61
N PRO A 167 3.71 -15.21 8.26
CA PRO A 167 2.94 -14.26 7.44
C PRO A 167 1.44 -14.57 7.33
N PHE A 168 0.92 -15.63 7.97
CA PHE A 168 -0.49 -16.05 7.80
C PHE A 168 -1.51 -14.95 8.10
N LEU A 169 -1.22 -14.05 9.06
CA LEU A 169 -2.13 -12.95 9.41
C LEU A 169 -2.39 -12.01 8.23
N ASP A 170 -1.44 -11.83 7.32
CA ASP A 170 -1.62 -11.01 6.12
C ASP A 170 -2.71 -11.56 5.20
N TYR A 171 -2.87 -12.88 5.20
CA TYR A 171 -3.90 -13.56 4.40
C TYR A 171 -5.30 -13.44 5.00
N LEU A 172 -5.46 -12.82 6.18
CA LEU A 172 -6.74 -12.54 6.82
C LEU A 172 -7.24 -11.10 6.54
N THR A 173 -6.62 -10.37 5.62
CA THR A 173 -6.97 -8.99 5.25
C THR A 173 -7.97 -8.87 4.09
N PHE A 174 -8.46 -9.98 3.54
CA PHE A 174 -9.50 -9.95 2.51
C PHE A 174 -10.83 -9.42 3.05
N GLY A 175 -11.56 -8.66 2.24
CA GLY A 175 -12.92 -8.23 2.58
C GLY A 175 -13.88 -9.41 2.64
N VAL A 176 -14.62 -9.52 3.75
CA VAL A 176 -15.59 -10.61 3.96
C VAL A 176 -16.88 -10.32 3.20
N LEU A 177 -17.45 -11.34 2.55
CA LEU A 177 -18.69 -11.27 1.76
C LEU A 177 -19.89 -11.90 2.51
N PRO A 178 -21.11 -11.35 2.34
CA PRO A 178 -22.33 -11.84 3.01
C PRO A 178 -22.83 -13.14 2.38
N GLN A 179 -22.66 -14.26 3.08
CA GLN A 179 -23.14 -15.56 2.64
C GLN A 179 -24.64 -15.55 2.34
N HIS A 180 -25.45 -14.97 3.22
CA HIS A 180 -26.91 -14.96 3.09
C HIS A 180 -27.45 -14.30 1.81
N LEU A 181 -26.65 -13.46 1.15
CA LEU A 181 -27.01 -12.83 -0.14
C LEU A 181 -26.38 -13.54 -1.34
N LEU A 182 -25.27 -14.26 -1.14
CA LEU A 182 -24.45 -14.82 -2.21
C LEU A 182 -24.39 -16.35 -2.23
N GLU A 183 -25.03 -17.05 -1.27
CA GLU A 183 -24.95 -18.53 -1.17
C GLU A 183 -25.42 -19.28 -2.40
N THR A 184 -26.31 -18.66 -3.22
CA THR A 184 -26.80 -19.25 -4.48
C THR A 184 -25.98 -18.85 -5.71
N VAL A 185 -24.98 -17.96 -5.53
CA VAL A 185 -24.09 -17.48 -6.60
C VAL A 185 -22.87 -18.39 -6.65
N SER A 186 -22.66 -19.09 -7.76
CA SER A 186 -21.47 -19.90 -7.95
C SER A 186 -20.23 -19.00 -8.23
N ALA A 187 -19.05 -19.51 -7.95
CA ALA A 187 -17.82 -18.74 -8.05
C ALA A 187 -17.55 -18.19 -9.48
N ASP A 188 -17.91 -18.92 -10.53
CA ASP A 188 -17.83 -18.48 -11.93
C ASP A 188 -18.81 -17.35 -12.26
N GLN A 189 -19.91 -17.23 -11.51
CA GLN A 189 -20.92 -16.17 -11.66
C GLN A 189 -20.66 -14.96 -10.78
N LEU A 190 -19.70 -15.03 -9.84
CA LEU A 190 -19.42 -13.94 -8.89
C LEU A 190 -19.16 -12.59 -9.60
N SER A 191 -18.47 -12.61 -10.73
CA SER A 191 -18.15 -11.41 -11.49
C SER A 191 -19.35 -10.76 -12.19
N SER A 192 -20.46 -11.48 -12.35
CA SER A 192 -21.66 -11.04 -13.09
C SER A 192 -22.91 -10.84 -12.21
N THR A 193 -22.80 -11.07 -10.90
CA THR A 193 -23.93 -10.89 -9.98
C THR A 193 -24.33 -9.43 -9.82
N GLU A 194 -25.64 -9.15 -9.69
CA GLU A 194 -26.16 -7.81 -9.42
C GLU A 194 -25.69 -7.24 -8.08
N PHE A 195 -25.26 -8.09 -7.13
CA PHE A 195 -24.66 -7.68 -5.89
C PHE A 195 -23.51 -6.68 -6.10
N ASN A 196 -22.69 -6.85 -7.14
CA ASN A 196 -21.55 -6.00 -7.44
C ASN A 196 -21.92 -4.55 -7.86
N LEU A 197 -23.20 -4.29 -8.14
CA LEU A 197 -23.71 -2.96 -8.49
C LEU A 197 -24.35 -2.24 -7.28
N ALA A 198 -24.77 -2.99 -6.26
CA ALA A 198 -25.41 -2.48 -5.06
C ALA A 198 -25.08 -3.40 -3.85
N PRO A 199 -23.82 -3.42 -3.41
CA PRO A 199 -23.39 -4.36 -2.39
C PRO A 199 -23.92 -4.00 -1.00
N VAL A 200 -24.08 -5.03 -0.17
CA VAL A 200 -24.28 -4.92 1.27
C VAL A 200 -22.97 -5.30 1.94
N GLY A 201 -22.33 -4.35 2.57
CA GLY A 201 -21.04 -4.51 3.22
C GLY A 201 -21.13 -4.56 4.74
N SER A 202 -19.96 -4.45 5.38
CA SER A 202 -19.77 -4.42 6.83
C SER A 202 -18.91 -3.24 7.28
N GLY A 203 -18.46 -2.41 6.35
CA GLY A 203 -17.57 -1.29 6.57
C GLY A 203 -18.22 -0.04 7.17
N PRO A 204 -17.43 1.03 7.39
CA PRO A 204 -17.89 2.29 7.98
C PRO A 204 -18.88 3.07 7.11
N TYR A 205 -18.93 2.79 5.82
CA TYR A 205 -19.90 3.36 4.90
C TYR A 205 -20.68 2.26 4.19
N LYS A 206 -21.93 2.56 3.83
CA LYS A 206 -22.81 1.69 3.04
C LYS A 206 -23.07 2.30 1.67
N PHE A 207 -23.28 1.44 0.70
CA PHE A 207 -23.69 1.84 -0.65
C PHE A 207 -25.05 2.57 -0.60
N ASP A 208 -25.15 3.69 -1.32
CA ASP A 208 -26.41 4.43 -1.50
C ASP A 208 -26.89 4.29 -2.95
N HIS A 209 -26.13 4.82 -3.91
CA HIS A 209 -26.47 4.67 -5.33
C HIS A 209 -25.27 4.90 -6.25
N LEU A 210 -25.40 4.46 -7.50
CA LEU A 210 -24.52 4.80 -8.62
C LEU A 210 -24.98 6.11 -9.28
N THR A 211 -24.05 7.01 -9.57
CA THR A 211 -24.34 8.18 -10.41
C THR A 211 -24.15 7.79 -11.87
N VAL A 212 -25.22 7.93 -12.67
CA VAL A 212 -25.22 7.54 -14.08
C VAL A 212 -25.51 8.75 -14.96
N GLU A 213 -24.67 8.97 -15.97
CA GLU A 213 -24.84 10.00 -16.98
C GLU A 213 -24.66 9.39 -18.37
N SER A 214 -25.62 9.67 -19.28
CA SER A 214 -25.61 9.15 -20.65
C SER A 214 -25.40 7.62 -20.74
N GLY A 215 -25.90 6.87 -19.75
CA GLY A 215 -25.79 5.41 -19.69
C GLY A 215 -24.42 4.89 -19.18
N GLN A 216 -23.54 5.78 -18.73
CA GLN A 216 -22.26 5.42 -18.11
C GLN A 216 -22.28 5.72 -16.61
N ILE A 217 -21.68 4.85 -15.82
CA ILE A 217 -21.48 5.08 -14.39
C ILE A 217 -20.30 6.05 -14.25
N ILE A 218 -20.59 7.25 -13.70
CA ILE A 218 -19.61 8.33 -13.51
C ILE A 218 -19.25 8.54 -12.05
N GLY A 219 -19.87 7.82 -11.12
CA GLY A 219 -19.59 7.94 -9.70
C GLY A 219 -20.35 6.96 -8.84
N VAL A 220 -19.96 6.92 -7.57
CA VAL A 220 -20.57 6.10 -6.52
C VAL A 220 -20.83 6.98 -5.30
N VAL A 221 -21.99 6.85 -4.70
CA VAL A 221 -22.36 7.56 -3.49
C VAL A 221 -22.47 6.57 -2.33
N LEU A 222 -21.79 6.89 -1.25
CA LEU A 222 -21.81 6.13 0.00
C LEU A 222 -22.35 7.00 1.12
N THR A 223 -23.10 6.41 2.05
CA THR A 223 -23.59 7.06 3.26
C THR A 223 -23.01 6.36 4.50
N VAL A 224 -22.84 7.09 5.60
CA VAL A 224 -22.31 6.53 6.84
C VAL A 224 -23.16 5.34 7.31
N SER A 225 -22.51 4.29 7.80
CA SER A 225 -23.17 3.13 8.39
C SER A 225 -23.33 3.36 9.89
N GLU A 226 -24.58 3.61 10.33
CA GLU A 226 -24.88 3.86 11.75
C GLU A 226 -24.65 2.64 12.64
N ASN A 227 -24.72 1.44 12.05
CA ASN A 227 -24.55 0.15 12.74
C ASN A 227 -23.11 -0.37 12.65
N TYR A 228 -22.16 0.46 12.20
CA TYR A 228 -20.76 0.04 12.12
C TYR A 228 -20.21 -0.36 13.49
N TYR A 229 -19.55 -1.51 13.55
CA TYR A 229 -19.00 -2.07 14.80
C TYR A 229 -17.80 -1.29 15.37
N GLY A 230 -17.18 -0.43 14.57
CA GLY A 230 -16.05 0.43 14.96
C GLY A 230 -16.49 1.86 15.28
N GLN A 231 -15.57 2.81 15.15
CA GLN A 231 -15.87 4.23 15.29
C GLN A 231 -16.66 4.73 14.08
N VAL A 232 -17.88 5.21 14.32
CA VAL A 232 -18.71 5.82 13.27
C VAL A 232 -18.04 7.10 12.75
N PRO A 233 -17.86 7.26 11.43
CA PRO A 233 -17.28 8.47 10.85
C PRO A 233 -18.12 9.73 11.10
N PHE A 234 -17.45 10.89 11.10
CA PHE A 234 -18.13 12.18 11.18
C PHE A 234 -18.70 12.66 9.84
N VAL A 235 -18.10 12.29 8.72
CA VAL A 235 -18.59 12.65 7.38
C VAL A 235 -19.80 11.79 7.05
N ASP A 236 -20.96 12.41 6.79
CA ASP A 236 -22.21 11.66 6.55
C ASP A 236 -22.25 10.95 5.19
N GLN A 237 -21.63 11.55 4.18
CA GLN A 237 -21.68 11.03 2.82
C GLN A 237 -20.35 11.22 2.10
N ILE A 238 -19.95 10.19 1.35
CA ILE A 238 -18.82 10.25 0.41
C ILE A 238 -19.35 10.10 -1.00
N VAL A 239 -18.93 11.01 -1.89
CA VAL A 239 -19.25 10.99 -3.31
C VAL A 239 -17.96 10.76 -4.09
N PHE A 240 -17.81 9.61 -4.69
CA PHE A 240 -16.72 9.32 -5.61
C PHE A 240 -17.14 9.70 -7.03
N ARG A 241 -16.27 10.40 -7.77
CA ARG A 241 -16.43 10.73 -9.18
C ARG A 241 -15.27 10.20 -9.98
N TYR A 242 -15.55 9.49 -11.07
CA TYR A 242 -14.53 8.92 -11.93
C TYR A 242 -14.04 9.94 -12.97
N TYR A 243 -12.72 9.98 -13.15
CA TYR A 243 -12.06 10.81 -14.15
C TYR A 243 -11.07 9.97 -14.98
N PRO A 244 -10.92 10.26 -16.29
CA PRO A 244 -10.09 9.45 -17.18
C PRO A 244 -8.58 9.63 -16.94
N SER A 245 -8.17 10.66 -16.21
CA SER A 245 -6.76 10.94 -15.91
C SER A 245 -6.61 11.79 -14.65
N ALA A 246 -5.41 11.78 -14.08
CA ALA A 246 -5.07 12.63 -12.94
C ALA A 246 -5.15 14.14 -13.27
N ASP A 247 -4.85 14.53 -14.52
CA ASP A 247 -5.03 15.93 -14.98
C ASP A 247 -6.51 16.33 -14.98
N ALA A 248 -7.40 15.44 -15.41
CA ALA A 248 -8.86 15.70 -15.38
C ALA A 248 -9.37 15.80 -13.93
N ALA A 249 -8.89 14.95 -13.03
CA ALA A 249 -9.22 15.00 -11.60
C ALA A 249 -8.73 16.32 -10.97
N LEU A 250 -7.52 16.77 -11.30
CA LEU A 250 -6.97 18.04 -10.85
C LEU A 250 -7.78 19.24 -11.37
N ALA A 251 -8.21 19.20 -12.64
CA ALA A 251 -9.07 20.24 -13.21
C ALA A 251 -10.42 20.35 -12.50
N ALA A 252 -11.02 19.21 -12.11
CA ALA A 252 -12.27 19.18 -11.35
C ALA A 252 -12.10 19.80 -9.95
N TYR A 253 -10.96 19.58 -9.28
CA TYR A 253 -10.66 20.27 -8.03
C TYR A 253 -10.57 21.79 -8.25
N GLY A 254 -9.85 22.24 -9.27
CA GLY A 254 -9.75 23.67 -9.62
C GLY A 254 -11.10 24.33 -9.93
N GLN A 255 -12.09 23.56 -10.36
CA GLN A 255 -13.48 24.00 -10.60
C GLN A 255 -14.34 23.95 -9.32
N GLY A 256 -13.84 23.40 -8.23
CA GLY A 256 -14.57 23.23 -6.97
C GLY A 256 -15.58 22.10 -6.98
N GLU A 257 -15.48 21.15 -7.91
CA GLU A 257 -16.39 20.02 -8.02
C GLU A 257 -16.10 18.92 -7.00
N VAL A 258 -14.85 18.82 -6.54
CA VAL A 258 -14.37 17.82 -5.58
C VAL A 258 -13.55 18.45 -4.47
N LEU A 259 -13.45 17.76 -3.34
CA LEU A 259 -12.64 18.12 -2.18
C LEU A 259 -11.37 17.28 -2.06
N GLY A 260 -11.33 16.14 -2.71
CA GLY A 260 -10.20 15.23 -2.73
C GLY A 260 -9.78 14.86 -4.14
N ILE A 261 -8.50 14.59 -4.31
CA ILE A 261 -7.88 14.11 -5.56
C ILE A 261 -7.11 12.86 -5.22
N SER A 262 -7.56 11.72 -5.72
CA SER A 262 -6.92 10.42 -5.43
C SER A 262 -5.47 10.35 -5.89
N GLN A 263 -5.11 11.06 -6.95
CA GLN A 263 -3.74 11.08 -7.47
C GLN A 263 -3.40 12.44 -8.07
N ILE A 264 -2.31 13.05 -7.59
CA ILE A 264 -1.77 14.29 -8.16
C ILE A 264 -0.73 13.93 -9.21
N PRO A 265 -0.84 14.45 -10.45
CA PRO A 265 0.15 14.19 -11.50
C PRO A 265 1.54 14.74 -11.12
N ALA A 266 2.60 13.99 -11.38
CA ALA A 266 3.97 14.38 -11.04
C ALA A 266 4.38 15.74 -11.67
N ASN A 267 3.99 15.96 -12.93
CA ASN A 267 4.27 17.20 -13.67
C ASN A 267 3.59 18.46 -13.09
N ASN A 268 2.52 18.28 -12.32
CA ASN A 268 1.77 19.39 -11.70
C ASN A 268 1.96 19.47 -10.18
N LEU A 269 2.72 18.55 -9.58
CA LEU A 269 2.81 18.39 -8.14
C LEU A 269 3.24 19.67 -7.42
N ALA A 270 4.35 20.30 -7.86
CA ALA A 270 4.87 21.50 -7.22
C ALA A 270 3.87 22.68 -7.27
N ALA A 271 3.20 22.85 -8.41
CA ALA A 271 2.17 23.89 -8.57
C ALA A 271 0.92 23.58 -7.73
N THR A 272 0.44 22.34 -7.76
CA THR A 272 -0.75 21.89 -7.03
C THR A 272 -0.55 21.96 -5.51
N CYS A 273 0.58 21.49 -5.01
CA CYS A 273 0.87 21.52 -3.57
C CYS A 273 1.30 22.89 -3.04
N SER A 274 1.42 23.90 -3.90
CA SER A 274 1.58 25.30 -3.48
C SER A 274 0.23 26.01 -3.24
N ASP A 275 -0.90 25.39 -3.60
CA ASP A 275 -2.22 25.92 -3.31
C ASP A 275 -2.47 25.89 -1.78
N PRO A 276 -2.70 27.05 -1.14
CA PRO A 276 -2.94 27.11 0.30
C PRO A 276 -4.23 26.42 0.77
N ASN A 277 -5.14 26.07 -0.15
CA ASN A 277 -6.39 25.40 0.17
C ASN A 277 -6.27 23.87 0.07
N LEU A 278 -5.18 23.34 -0.48
CA LEU A 278 -4.98 21.90 -0.67
C LEU A 278 -3.84 21.39 0.22
N SER A 279 -4.10 20.36 0.99
CA SER A 279 -3.06 19.59 1.68
C SER A 279 -2.65 18.41 0.82
N CYS A 280 -1.37 18.32 0.47
CA CYS A 280 -0.81 17.18 -0.25
C CYS A 280 -0.22 16.17 0.73
N TYR A 281 -0.51 14.91 0.53
CA TYR A 281 -0.03 13.79 1.32
C TYR A 281 0.74 12.83 0.41
N SER A 282 2.00 12.58 0.73
CA SER A 282 2.87 11.71 -0.06
C SER A 282 3.31 10.50 0.75
N SER A 283 3.30 9.34 0.14
CA SER A 283 3.81 8.10 0.71
C SER A 283 4.57 7.29 -0.33
N ARG A 284 5.59 6.55 0.13
CA ARG A 284 6.25 5.56 -0.72
C ARG A 284 5.29 4.41 -0.97
N MET A 285 5.21 3.99 -2.23
CA MET A 285 4.39 2.82 -2.58
C MET A 285 5.16 1.53 -2.37
N PRO A 286 4.50 0.45 -1.97
CA PRO A 286 5.10 -0.88 -1.88
C PRO A 286 5.29 -1.48 -3.29
N ARG A 287 6.00 -0.78 -4.12
CA ARG A 287 6.34 -1.17 -5.49
C ARG A 287 7.81 -0.90 -5.73
N LEU A 288 8.48 -1.81 -6.39
CA LEU A 288 9.88 -1.69 -6.73
C LEU A 288 10.05 -1.80 -8.24
N SER A 289 10.47 -0.69 -8.86
CA SER A 289 10.88 -0.72 -10.26
C SER A 289 12.29 -1.27 -10.39
N MET A 290 12.51 -2.20 -11.31
CA MET A 290 13.79 -2.88 -11.47
C MET A 290 14.04 -3.39 -12.87
N VAL A 291 15.30 -3.70 -13.16
CA VAL A 291 15.67 -4.51 -14.32
C VAL A 291 15.91 -5.94 -13.85
N LEU A 292 15.12 -6.86 -14.34
CA LEU A 292 15.27 -8.29 -14.15
C LEU A 292 16.21 -8.87 -15.22
N PHE A 293 17.17 -9.69 -14.80
CA PHE A 293 17.99 -10.50 -15.69
C PHE A 293 17.52 -11.96 -15.65
N ASN A 294 17.45 -12.59 -16.80
CA ASN A 294 17.17 -14.02 -16.86
C ASN A 294 18.49 -14.80 -16.73
N LEU A 295 18.85 -15.16 -15.50
CA LEU A 295 20.10 -15.85 -15.18
C LEU A 295 20.15 -17.29 -15.71
N GLY A 296 19.00 -17.88 -16.04
CA GLY A 296 18.90 -19.20 -16.66
C GLY A 296 18.99 -19.20 -18.19
N ASN A 297 19.04 -18.02 -18.83
CA ASN A 297 19.05 -17.93 -20.29
C ASN A 297 20.47 -18.11 -20.87
N ASN A 298 20.69 -19.19 -21.61
CA ASN A 298 21.99 -19.52 -22.21
C ASN A 298 22.41 -18.61 -23.36
N ASP A 299 21.50 -17.82 -23.95
CA ASP A 299 21.85 -16.88 -25.03
C ASP A 299 22.59 -15.65 -24.50
N VAL A 300 22.48 -15.39 -23.19
CA VAL A 300 23.11 -14.26 -22.49
C VAL A 300 23.91 -14.73 -21.26
N PRO A 301 24.90 -15.62 -21.45
CA PRO A 301 25.61 -16.28 -20.33
C PRO A 301 26.37 -15.29 -19.45
N PHE A 302 26.66 -14.07 -19.95
CA PHE A 302 27.32 -13.03 -19.18
C PHE A 302 26.48 -12.51 -18.00
N PHE A 303 25.16 -12.70 -17.99
CA PHE A 303 24.36 -12.36 -16.81
C PHE A 303 24.58 -13.30 -15.63
N GLN A 304 25.18 -14.47 -15.82
CA GLN A 304 25.58 -15.36 -14.71
C GLN A 304 26.78 -14.80 -13.92
N ASP A 305 27.59 -13.94 -14.55
CA ASP A 305 28.70 -13.28 -13.89
C ASP A 305 28.20 -12.06 -13.12
N LYS A 306 28.31 -12.08 -11.77
CA LYS A 306 27.88 -10.99 -10.92
C LYS A 306 28.67 -9.69 -11.14
N GLU A 307 29.93 -9.78 -11.56
CA GLU A 307 30.75 -8.61 -11.84
C GLU A 307 30.22 -7.84 -13.04
N ILE A 308 29.62 -8.53 -14.04
CA ILE A 308 28.92 -7.88 -15.14
C ILE A 308 27.65 -7.18 -14.63
N ARG A 309 26.85 -7.84 -13.77
CA ARG A 309 25.65 -7.23 -13.21
C ARG A 309 25.98 -6.00 -12.34
N HIS A 310 27.07 -6.08 -11.57
CA HIS A 310 27.59 -4.95 -10.80
C HIS A 310 28.00 -3.78 -11.72
N ALA A 311 28.76 -4.04 -12.77
CA ALA A 311 29.15 -3.02 -13.76
C ALA A 311 27.94 -2.38 -14.43
N LEU A 312 26.90 -3.16 -14.75
CA LEU A 312 25.63 -2.65 -15.29
C LEU A 312 24.94 -1.73 -14.28
N MET A 313 24.93 -2.08 -12.99
CA MET A 313 24.38 -1.26 -11.92
C MET A 313 25.16 0.06 -11.74
N THR A 314 26.49 -0.03 -11.66
CA THR A 314 27.41 1.10 -11.54
C THR A 314 27.28 2.07 -12.75
N GLY A 315 26.96 1.52 -13.93
CA GLY A 315 26.72 2.28 -15.15
C GLY A 315 25.34 2.96 -15.26
N LEU A 316 24.45 2.83 -14.25
CA LEU A 316 23.11 3.43 -14.27
C LEU A 316 23.00 4.68 -13.41
N ASN A 317 22.64 5.80 -14.00
CA ASN A 317 22.35 7.03 -13.26
C ASN A 317 20.91 7.05 -12.72
N ARG A 318 20.66 6.22 -11.69
CA ARG A 318 19.35 6.09 -11.05
C ARG A 318 18.86 7.39 -10.40
N GLN A 319 19.78 8.16 -9.80
CA GLN A 319 19.42 9.45 -9.21
C GLN A 319 18.92 10.44 -10.27
N TRP A 320 19.55 10.48 -11.44
CA TRP A 320 19.06 11.30 -12.55
C TRP A 320 17.67 10.88 -13.03
N MET A 321 17.41 9.56 -13.08
CA MET A 321 16.06 9.06 -13.42
C MET A 321 15.02 9.56 -12.41
N VAL A 322 15.32 9.50 -11.11
CA VAL A 322 14.44 9.99 -10.06
C VAL A 322 14.21 11.50 -10.17
N ASP A 323 15.27 12.28 -10.32
CA ASP A 323 15.20 13.74 -10.27
C ASP A 323 14.53 14.33 -11.51
N TYR A 324 14.83 13.79 -12.69
CA TYR A 324 14.42 14.40 -13.97
C TYR A 324 13.28 13.66 -14.67
N LEU A 325 13.30 12.33 -14.75
CA LEU A 325 12.20 11.60 -15.39
C LEU A 325 10.98 11.49 -14.46
N LEU A 326 11.24 11.20 -13.20
CA LEU A 326 10.18 11.00 -12.20
C LEU A 326 9.90 12.25 -11.37
N GLN A 327 10.58 13.36 -11.66
CA GLN A 327 10.38 14.67 -11.02
C GLN A 327 10.39 14.63 -9.49
N GLY A 328 11.27 13.79 -8.92
CA GLY A 328 11.37 13.57 -7.48
C GLY A 328 10.25 12.68 -6.89
N GLN A 329 9.38 12.10 -7.72
CA GLN A 329 8.31 11.22 -7.27
C GLN A 329 8.74 9.75 -7.13
N ALA A 330 9.97 9.56 -6.68
CA ALA A 330 10.54 8.26 -6.36
C ALA A 330 11.71 8.40 -5.39
N VAL A 331 12.14 7.29 -4.81
CA VAL A 331 13.37 7.17 -4.01
C VAL A 331 14.23 6.08 -4.63
N VAL A 332 15.52 6.32 -4.83
CA VAL A 332 16.46 5.32 -5.34
C VAL A 332 16.41 4.06 -4.46
N ALA A 333 16.37 2.90 -5.10
CA ALA A 333 16.28 1.61 -4.41
C ALA A 333 17.63 0.88 -4.43
N ASP A 334 18.04 0.36 -3.27
CA ASP A 334 19.25 -0.48 -3.12
C ASP A 334 18.93 -1.88 -2.56
N SER A 335 17.65 -2.14 -2.27
CA SER A 335 17.18 -3.38 -1.63
C SER A 335 15.91 -3.89 -2.32
N PRO A 336 15.65 -5.20 -2.29
CA PRO A 336 14.36 -5.75 -2.70
C PRO A 336 13.26 -5.59 -1.64
N LEU A 337 13.57 -5.07 -0.44
CA LEU A 337 12.62 -4.74 0.60
C LEU A 337 12.36 -3.23 0.65
N LEU A 338 11.15 -2.85 1.06
CA LEU A 338 10.75 -1.45 1.19
C LEU A 338 11.42 -0.75 2.37
N PRO A 339 11.86 0.51 2.24
CA PRO A 339 12.50 1.26 3.32
C PRO A 339 11.63 1.48 4.57
N LEU A 340 10.32 1.33 4.48
CA LEU A 340 9.39 1.46 5.62
C LEU A 340 9.08 0.12 6.30
N ALA A 341 9.46 -1.00 5.68
CA ALA A 341 9.25 -2.31 6.30
C ALA A 341 10.14 -2.49 7.52
N TRP A 342 9.60 -3.11 8.56
CA TRP A 342 10.31 -3.37 9.83
C TRP A 342 11.60 -4.20 9.66
N ALA A 343 11.71 -4.95 8.57
CA ALA A 343 12.88 -5.78 8.25
C ALA A 343 13.86 -5.11 7.28
N TYR A 344 13.60 -3.87 6.84
CA TYR A 344 14.51 -3.16 5.96
C TYR A 344 15.88 -2.93 6.63
N TYR A 345 16.93 -3.04 5.84
CA TYR A 345 18.30 -2.80 6.29
C TYR A 345 18.96 -1.74 5.41
N ASP A 346 19.21 -0.58 5.98
CA ASP A 346 19.87 0.58 5.33
C ASP A 346 21.38 0.45 5.19
N GLY A 347 21.98 -0.58 5.82
CA GLY A 347 23.41 -0.87 5.73
C GLY A 347 23.78 -1.78 4.55
N VAL A 348 22.90 -1.99 3.55
CA VAL A 348 23.29 -2.62 2.28
C VAL A 348 24.20 -1.70 1.50
N GLU A 349 25.07 -2.28 0.65
CA GLU A 349 25.95 -1.52 -0.21
C GLU A 349 25.15 -0.61 -1.16
N HIS A 350 25.48 0.67 -1.12
CA HIS A 350 24.94 1.66 -2.06
C HIS A 350 25.87 1.77 -3.27
N ILE A 351 25.40 1.32 -4.44
CA ILE A 351 26.15 1.39 -5.69
C ILE A 351 25.82 2.71 -6.40
N GLY A 352 26.76 3.63 -6.36
CA GLY A 352 26.65 4.94 -7.05
C GLY A 352 26.92 4.84 -8.54
N PHE A 353 26.49 5.86 -9.29
CA PHE A 353 26.77 5.99 -10.71
C PHE A 353 28.20 6.42 -10.96
N ASP A 354 28.97 5.60 -11.70
CA ASP A 354 30.36 5.88 -12.11
C ASP A 354 30.70 5.12 -13.39
N LEU A 355 30.77 5.85 -14.52
CA LEU A 355 31.07 5.25 -15.83
C LEU A 355 32.50 4.68 -15.90
N ASP A 356 33.48 5.33 -15.30
CA ASP A 356 34.87 4.88 -15.36
C ASP A 356 35.06 3.59 -14.57
N THR A 357 34.44 3.50 -13.39
CA THR A 357 34.42 2.27 -12.58
C THR A 357 33.70 1.16 -13.35
N ALA A 358 32.51 1.39 -13.89
CA ALA A 358 31.77 0.39 -14.67
C ALA A 358 32.57 -0.15 -15.87
N VAL A 359 33.23 0.76 -16.60
CA VAL A 359 34.13 0.38 -17.72
C VAL A 359 35.30 -0.47 -17.25
N ASN A 360 35.90 -0.15 -16.09
CA ASN A 360 37.01 -0.93 -15.54
C ASN A 360 36.59 -2.31 -15.04
N GLU A 361 35.40 -2.42 -14.44
CA GLU A 361 34.81 -3.69 -14.04
C GLU A 361 34.58 -4.61 -15.26
N LEU A 362 33.96 -4.09 -16.33
CA LEU A 362 33.78 -4.85 -17.59
C LEU A 362 35.11 -5.30 -18.21
N LYS A 363 36.15 -4.43 -18.18
CA LYS A 363 37.50 -4.81 -18.64
C LYS A 363 38.11 -5.91 -17.78
N THR A 364 37.97 -5.80 -16.46
CA THR A 364 38.49 -6.81 -15.52
C THR A 364 37.80 -8.15 -15.70
N ALA A 365 36.51 -8.17 -16.00
CA ALA A 365 35.76 -9.35 -16.38
C ALA A 365 36.14 -9.92 -17.77
N GLY A 366 37.00 -9.20 -18.50
CA GLY A 366 37.53 -9.61 -19.82
C GLY A 366 36.74 -9.08 -21.02
N TYR A 367 35.76 -8.20 -20.80
CA TYR A 367 35.00 -7.60 -21.90
C TYR A 367 35.66 -6.31 -22.38
N VAL A 368 36.25 -6.34 -23.57
CA VAL A 368 36.98 -5.23 -24.19
C VAL A 368 36.31 -4.76 -25.47
N LEU A 369 36.51 -3.48 -25.81
CA LEU A 369 36.04 -2.98 -27.11
C LEU A 369 36.91 -3.55 -28.23
N PRO A 370 36.35 -4.14 -29.31
CA PRO A 370 37.06 -4.48 -30.52
C PRO A 370 37.64 -3.20 -31.19
N PRO A 371 38.69 -3.30 -32.00
CA PRO A 371 39.36 -2.15 -32.60
C PRO A 371 38.45 -1.17 -33.35
N ASP A 372 37.43 -1.69 -34.04
CA ASP A 372 36.48 -0.88 -34.82
C ASP A 372 35.03 -1.03 -34.27
N GLY A 373 34.86 -1.53 -33.04
CA GLY A 373 33.54 -1.82 -32.46
C GLY A 373 33.17 -0.88 -31.33
N THR A 374 31.88 -0.66 -31.17
CA THR A 374 31.28 0.11 -30.06
C THR A 374 30.75 -0.78 -28.92
N VAL A 375 30.62 -2.08 -29.16
CA VAL A 375 30.10 -3.08 -28.21
C VAL A 375 31.24 -3.93 -27.69
N ARG A 376 31.34 -4.07 -26.37
CA ARG A 376 32.36 -4.91 -25.72
C ARG A 376 32.07 -6.40 -25.97
N ALA A 377 33.16 -7.15 -26.11
CA ALA A 377 33.07 -8.59 -26.31
C ALA A 377 34.17 -9.33 -25.53
N LYS A 378 33.90 -10.59 -25.21
CA LYS A 378 34.81 -11.58 -24.63
C LYS A 378 34.57 -12.90 -25.35
N ASP A 379 35.63 -13.55 -25.85
CA ASP A 379 35.56 -14.88 -26.51
C ASP A 379 34.47 -14.95 -27.60
N ASN A 380 34.34 -13.88 -28.42
CA ASN A 380 33.30 -13.69 -29.44
C ASN A 380 31.86 -13.54 -28.92
N VAL A 381 31.66 -13.44 -27.62
CA VAL A 381 30.35 -13.11 -27.03
C VAL A 381 30.29 -11.62 -26.77
N SER A 382 29.44 -10.89 -27.50
CA SER A 382 29.22 -9.47 -27.35
C SER A 382 28.26 -9.21 -26.18
N LEU A 383 28.49 -8.11 -25.43
CA LEU A 383 27.54 -7.59 -24.46
C LEU A 383 26.36 -6.92 -25.19
N SER A 384 25.52 -7.74 -25.78
CA SER A 384 24.33 -7.33 -26.53
C SER A 384 23.14 -8.21 -26.13
N PHE A 385 22.01 -7.58 -25.78
CA PHE A 385 20.80 -8.29 -25.39
C PHE A 385 19.54 -7.49 -25.66
N THR A 386 18.39 -8.19 -25.64
CA THR A 386 17.07 -7.55 -25.73
C THR A 386 16.51 -7.31 -24.32
N MET A 387 15.99 -6.10 -24.08
CA MET A 387 15.25 -5.75 -22.89
C MET A 387 13.79 -5.46 -23.25
N VAL A 388 12.88 -6.29 -22.73
CA VAL A 388 11.43 -6.09 -22.84
C VAL A 388 10.96 -5.11 -21.76
N TYR A 389 9.97 -4.28 -22.07
CA TYR A 389 9.45 -3.30 -21.12
C TYR A 389 7.98 -2.95 -21.43
N PRO A 390 7.17 -2.49 -20.42
CA PRO A 390 5.80 -2.04 -20.65
C PRO A 390 5.72 -0.86 -21.62
N ASP A 391 4.74 -0.86 -22.50
CA ASP A 391 4.56 0.11 -23.60
C ASP A 391 4.00 1.49 -23.15
N ASP A 392 3.97 1.78 -21.84
CA ASP A 392 3.61 3.09 -21.33
C ASP A 392 4.76 4.11 -21.41
N ALA A 393 4.38 5.39 -21.29
CA ALA A 393 5.30 6.51 -21.51
C ALA A 393 6.48 6.55 -20.52
N ILE A 394 6.26 6.19 -19.26
CA ILE A 394 7.30 6.22 -18.22
C ILE A 394 8.30 5.11 -18.43
N HIS A 395 7.84 3.88 -18.64
CA HIS A 395 8.74 2.76 -18.91
C HIS A 395 9.51 2.93 -20.23
N ALA A 396 8.90 3.55 -21.26
CA ALA A 396 9.61 3.87 -22.50
C ALA A 396 10.77 4.85 -22.26
N GLN A 397 10.57 5.90 -21.48
CA GLN A 397 11.62 6.87 -21.14
C GLN A 397 12.73 6.25 -20.28
N LEU A 398 12.36 5.43 -19.29
CA LEU A 398 13.31 4.68 -18.47
C LEU A 398 14.14 3.72 -19.31
N ALA A 399 13.51 2.93 -20.17
CA ALA A 399 14.19 1.97 -21.05
C ALA A 399 15.19 2.67 -21.97
N GLN A 400 14.81 3.80 -22.58
CA GLN A 400 15.72 4.62 -23.42
C GLN A 400 16.89 5.17 -22.60
N THR A 401 16.66 5.65 -21.38
CA THR A 401 17.70 6.14 -20.49
C THR A 401 18.68 5.05 -20.08
N ILE A 402 18.18 3.86 -19.73
CA ILE A 402 18.98 2.68 -19.42
C ILE A 402 19.85 2.30 -20.65
N GLN A 403 19.24 2.25 -21.83
CA GLN A 403 19.95 1.97 -23.09
C GLN A 403 21.09 2.95 -23.32
N GLN A 404 20.86 4.26 -23.15
CA GLN A 404 21.87 5.31 -23.32
C GLN A 404 23.01 5.19 -22.29
N ASN A 405 22.68 4.95 -21.03
CA ASN A 405 23.66 4.77 -19.97
C ASN A 405 24.56 3.57 -20.24
N TRP A 406 23.99 2.44 -20.64
CA TRP A 406 24.76 1.23 -20.93
C TRP A 406 25.54 1.30 -22.26
N ALA A 407 25.03 2.02 -23.25
CA ALA A 407 25.77 2.29 -24.48
C ALA A 407 27.08 3.07 -24.18
N ALA A 408 27.07 3.99 -23.20
CA ALA A 408 28.26 4.75 -22.79
C ALA A 408 29.37 3.85 -22.21
N ILE A 409 29.03 2.71 -21.65
CA ILE A 409 30.01 1.71 -21.15
C ILE A 409 30.29 0.58 -22.15
N GLY A 410 29.73 0.65 -23.38
CA GLY A 410 29.97 -0.31 -24.46
C GLY A 410 29.09 -1.55 -24.40
N VAL A 411 27.86 -1.43 -23.90
CA VAL A 411 26.83 -2.49 -23.87
C VAL A 411 25.68 -2.10 -24.80
N GLU A 412 25.29 -3.00 -25.67
CA GLU A 412 24.17 -2.81 -26.61
C GLU A 412 22.88 -3.38 -26.03
N VAL A 413 21.84 -2.56 -25.96
CA VAL A 413 20.50 -2.98 -25.55
C VAL A 413 19.51 -2.77 -26.69
N LYS A 414 18.81 -3.82 -27.07
CA LYS A 414 17.70 -3.78 -28.03
C LYS A 414 16.40 -3.64 -27.25
N LEU A 415 15.69 -2.53 -27.43
CA LEU A 415 14.45 -2.26 -26.71
C LEU A 415 13.26 -2.89 -27.41
N GLN A 416 12.40 -3.54 -26.63
CA GLN A 416 11.15 -4.14 -27.11
C GLN A 416 10.00 -3.76 -26.19
N ALA A 417 9.12 -2.88 -26.68
CA ALA A 417 7.89 -2.51 -25.98
C ALA A 417 6.83 -3.61 -26.11
N VAL A 418 6.16 -3.92 -25.01
CA VAL A 418 5.08 -4.93 -24.94
C VAL A 418 4.00 -4.44 -23.96
N THR A 419 2.77 -4.95 -24.08
CA THR A 419 1.75 -4.64 -23.05
C THR A 419 2.13 -5.25 -21.70
N TYR A 420 1.60 -4.71 -20.60
CA TYR A 420 1.82 -5.30 -19.27
C TYR A 420 1.39 -6.76 -19.20
N GLU A 421 0.25 -7.09 -19.81
CA GLU A 421 -0.24 -8.46 -19.88
C GLU A 421 0.75 -9.38 -20.63
N SER A 422 1.25 -8.96 -21.79
CA SER A 422 2.23 -9.71 -22.55
C SER A 422 3.56 -9.85 -21.80
N LEU A 423 4.01 -8.78 -21.09
CA LEU A 423 5.22 -8.86 -20.28
C LEU A 423 5.17 -10.03 -19.28
N PHE A 424 4.04 -10.22 -18.59
CA PHE A 424 3.88 -11.32 -17.64
C PHE A 424 3.61 -12.66 -18.32
N ASN A 425 2.66 -12.72 -19.25
CA ASN A 425 2.16 -13.98 -19.80
C ASN A 425 3.11 -14.59 -20.83
N ASP A 426 3.77 -13.76 -21.65
CA ASP A 426 4.58 -14.23 -22.78
C ASP A 426 6.09 -14.22 -22.47
N TYR A 427 6.53 -13.42 -21.47
CA TYR A 427 7.96 -13.26 -21.20
C TYR A 427 8.37 -13.68 -19.78
N LEU A 428 7.81 -13.10 -18.73
CA LEU A 428 8.25 -13.37 -17.35
C LEU A 428 7.83 -14.76 -16.88
N THR A 429 6.57 -15.13 -17.00
CA THR A 429 6.06 -16.42 -16.54
C THR A 429 6.71 -17.60 -17.28
N PRO A 430 6.84 -17.62 -18.62
CA PRO A 430 7.53 -18.71 -19.33
C PRO A 430 9.06 -18.55 -19.35
N ARG A 431 9.63 -17.47 -18.79
CA ARG A 431 11.09 -17.19 -18.78
C ARG A 431 11.70 -17.06 -20.19
N THR A 432 10.97 -16.50 -21.15
CA THR A 432 11.37 -16.36 -22.57
C THR A 432 12.03 -15.02 -22.89
N TYR A 433 12.58 -14.32 -21.91
CA TYR A 433 13.23 -13.02 -22.05
C TYR A 433 14.74 -13.11 -21.76
N GLN A 434 15.51 -12.06 -22.11
CA GLN A 434 16.92 -11.88 -21.75
C GLN A 434 17.05 -10.91 -20.57
N ALA A 435 16.53 -9.70 -20.70
CA ALA A 435 16.33 -8.73 -19.63
C ALA A 435 14.91 -8.15 -19.72
N ALA A 436 14.38 -7.71 -18.57
CA ALA A 436 13.06 -7.09 -18.51
C ALA A 436 13.09 -5.90 -17.55
N LEU A 437 12.56 -4.75 -17.98
CA LEU A 437 12.23 -3.63 -17.11
C LEU A 437 10.79 -3.79 -16.65
N GLY A 438 10.52 -3.67 -15.37
CA GLY A 438 9.17 -3.76 -14.83
C GLY A 438 9.09 -3.44 -13.35
N ASP A 439 7.88 -3.48 -12.85
CA ASP A 439 7.57 -3.19 -11.45
C ASP A 439 7.21 -4.48 -10.72
N LEU A 440 7.81 -4.66 -9.55
CA LEU A 440 7.44 -5.68 -8.60
C LEU A 440 6.46 -5.08 -7.59
N ASP A 441 5.24 -5.62 -7.55
CA ASP A 441 4.23 -5.21 -6.59
C ASP A 441 4.43 -5.96 -5.26
N LEU A 442 4.74 -5.22 -4.21
CA LEU A 442 4.98 -5.70 -2.85
C LEU A 442 3.79 -5.43 -1.92
N SER A 443 2.66 -4.93 -2.46
CA SER A 443 1.48 -4.53 -1.66
C SER A 443 0.66 -5.70 -1.12
N ARG A 444 0.95 -6.91 -1.56
CA ARG A 444 0.17 -8.11 -1.20
C ARG A 444 0.28 -8.53 0.26
N SER A 445 1.33 -8.08 0.95
CA SER A 445 1.62 -8.47 2.32
C SER A 445 2.28 -7.33 3.07
N TYR A 446 1.81 -7.05 4.27
CA TYR A 446 2.47 -6.14 5.22
C TYR A 446 3.73 -6.78 5.81
N ASP A 447 3.78 -8.11 5.82
CA ASP A 447 5.01 -8.84 6.10
C ASP A 447 5.96 -8.68 4.90
N PRO A 448 7.20 -8.22 5.11
CA PRO A 448 8.14 -7.98 4.02
C PRO A 448 8.75 -9.26 3.45
N ASP A 449 7.99 -10.35 3.37
CA ASP A 449 8.44 -11.66 2.93
C ASP A 449 8.82 -11.67 1.44
N PRO A 450 10.11 -11.73 1.09
CA PRO A 450 10.56 -11.74 -0.30
C PRO A 450 10.63 -13.14 -0.92
N TYR A 451 10.22 -14.17 -0.20
CA TYR A 451 10.27 -15.57 -0.64
C TYR A 451 9.64 -15.80 -2.02
N PRO A 452 8.41 -15.32 -2.32
CA PRO A 452 7.77 -15.58 -3.60
C PRO A 452 8.60 -15.14 -4.81
N PHE A 453 9.41 -14.09 -4.64
CA PHE A 453 10.17 -13.47 -5.72
C PHE A 453 11.61 -13.97 -5.85
N TRP A 454 12.19 -14.49 -4.75
CA TRP A 454 13.66 -14.73 -4.71
C TRP A 454 14.06 -16.10 -4.21
N HIS A 455 13.13 -16.91 -3.70
CA HIS A 455 13.45 -18.27 -3.27
C HIS A 455 13.69 -19.20 -4.47
N GLN A 456 14.65 -20.13 -4.34
CA GLN A 456 14.99 -21.04 -5.43
C GLN A 456 13.82 -21.97 -5.86
N ALA A 457 12.91 -22.33 -4.94
CA ALA A 457 11.73 -23.13 -5.28
C ALA A 457 10.76 -22.40 -6.23
N GLU A 458 10.82 -21.07 -6.26
CA GLU A 458 9.97 -20.21 -7.10
C GLU A 458 10.51 -19.99 -8.52
N ILE A 459 11.64 -20.62 -8.86
CA ILE A 459 12.24 -20.58 -10.21
C ILE A 459 11.30 -21.20 -11.23
N THR A 460 10.68 -22.34 -10.88
CA THR A 460 9.77 -23.06 -11.77
C THR A 460 8.33 -22.92 -11.30
N GLY A 461 7.49 -22.27 -12.08
CA GLY A 461 6.07 -22.07 -11.77
C GLY A 461 5.76 -20.96 -10.76
N GLY A 462 6.78 -20.40 -10.06
CA GLY A 462 6.65 -19.29 -9.12
C GLY A 462 7.08 -17.94 -9.72
N GLN A 463 7.38 -16.96 -8.84
CA GLN A 463 7.66 -15.59 -9.24
C GLN A 463 9.16 -15.21 -9.18
N ASN A 464 10.07 -16.16 -8.96
CA ASN A 464 11.49 -15.92 -9.13
C ASN A 464 11.81 -15.80 -10.63
N TYR A 465 11.41 -14.68 -11.21
CA TYR A 465 11.56 -14.41 -12.63
C TYR A 465 13.02 -14.34 -13.05
N ALA A 466 13.91 -13.88 -12.16
CA ALA A 466 15.35 -13.84 -12.42
C ALA A 466 15.99 -15.24 -12.54
N GLN A 467 15.30 -16.29 -12.12
CA GLN A 467 15.85 -17.65 -11.99
C GLN A 467 17.11 -17.68 -11.10
N TRP A 468 17.12 -16.82 -10.08
CA TRP A 468 18.24 -16.78 -9.14
C TRP A 468 18.25 -17.99 -8.22
N ASP A 469 19.32 -18.78 -8.33
CA ASP A 469 19.53 -19.97 -7.53
C ASP A 469 20.64 -19.70 -6.50
N ASN A 470 20.24 -19.39 -5.25
CA ASN A 470 21.15 -19.18 -4.13
C ASN A 470 20.62 -19.86 -2.87
N ARG A 471 21.21 -21.01 -2.53
CA ARG A 471 20.76 -21.82 -1.39
C ARG A 471 20.82 -21.06 -0.07
N THR A 472 21.88 -20.28 0.19
CA THR A 472 22.03 -19.54 1.45
C THR A 472 20.96 -18.44 1.59
N ALA A 473 20.67 -17.71 0.53
CA ALA A 473 19.58 -16.74 0.51
C ALA A 473 18.23 -17.41 0.78
N SER A 474 17.99 -18.55 0.11
CA SER A 474 16.75 -19.33 0.26
C SER A 474 16.57 -19.84 1.69
N GLU A 475 17.64 -20.33 2.36
CA GLU A 475 17.60 -20.76 3.76
C GLU A 475 17.20 -19.64 4.72
N TYR A 476 17.66 -18.40 4.49
CA TYR A 476 17.23 -17.26 5.29
C TYR A 476 15.73 -16.97 5.12
N LEU A 477 15.23 -17.08 3.90
CA LEU A 477 13.81 -16.88 3.60
C LEU A 477 12.92 -17.98 4.20
N GLU A 478 13.35 -19.25 4.09
CA GLU A 478 12.66 -20.40 4.71
C GLU A 478 12.55 -20.21 6.24
N GLN A 479 13.68 -19.89 6.90
CA GLN A 479 13.71 -19.68 8.34
C GLN A 479 12.86 -18.49 8.78
N ALA A 480 12.86 -17.39 8.01
CA ALA A 480 12.08 -16.20 8.34
C ALA A 480 10.56 -16.44 8.30
N ARG A 481 10.09 -17.41 7.53
CA ARG A 481 8.67 -17.79 7.47
C ARG A 481 8.18 -18.56 8.68
N VAL A 482 9.08 -19.28 9.38
CA VAL A 482 8.70 -20.18 10.48
C VAL A 482 9.06 -19.66 11.87
N VAL A 483 9.98 -18.71 11.96
CA VAL A 483 10.43 -18.14 13.25
C VAL A 483 9.51 -16.99 13.67
N ALA A 484 8.85 -17.12 14.83
CA ALA A 484 7.92 -16.10 15.31
C ALA A 484 8.60 -14.84 15.89
N ASP A 485 9.86 -14.92 16.35
CA ASP A 485 10.59 -13.78 16.95
C ASP A 485 10.94 -12.73 15.87
N PRO A 486 10.38 -11.51 15.92
CA PRO A 486 10.59 -10.49 14.91
C PRO A 486 12.05 -10.00 14.83
N ASN A 487 12.80 -10.05 15.93
CA ASN A 487 14.23 -9.67 15.93
C ASN A 487 15.08 -10.71 15.20
N ILE A 488 14.75 -11.99 15.34
CA ILE A 488 15.43 -13.06 14.59
C ILE A 488 15.04 -12.93 13.11
N ARG A 489 13.78 -12.74 12.78
CA ARG A 489 13.31 -12.53 11.41
C ARG A 489 13.99 -11.33 10.75
N ALA A 490 14.09 -10.19 11.45
CA ALA A 490 14.79 -9.01 10.95
C ALA A 490 16.26 -9.30 10.61
N ARG A 491 16.96 -10.13 11.40
CA ARG A 491 18.34 -10.55 11.09
C ARG A 491 18.43 -11.46 9.88
N LEU A 492 17.47 -12.38 9.71
CA LEU A 492 17.41 -13.26 8.55
C LEU A 492 17.17 -12.46 7.26
N TYR A 493 16.22 -11.54 7.27
CA TYR A 493 15.97 -10.65 6.13
C TYR A 493 17.14 -9.69 5.86
N ARG A 494 17.85 -9.22 6.90
CA ARG A 494 19.09 -8.44 6.71
C ARG A 494 20.16 -9.26 5.97
N ASN A 495 20.39 -10.49 6.39
CA ASN A 495 21.38 -11.37 5.74
C ASN A 495 21.00 -11.64 4.28
N PHE A 496 19.71 -11.83 4.00
CA PHE A 496 19.19 -11.95 2.64
C PHE A 496 19.48 -10.69 1.82
N GLN A 497 19.17 -9.49 2.33
CA GLN A 497 19.40 -8.22 1.62
C GLN A 497 20.88 -8.00 1.30
N VAL A 498 21.78 -8.35 2.21
CA VAL A 498 23.25 -8.27 1.98
C VAL A 498 23.68 -9.20 0.85
N ILE A 499 23.14 -10.44 0.80
CA ILE A 499 23.46 -11.37 -0.29
C ILE A 499 22.89 -10.83 -1.60
N PHE A 500 21.65 -10.36 -1.60
CA PHE A 500 20.98 -9.80 -2.78
C PHE A 500 21.78 -8.63 -3.37
N ALA A 501 22.19 -7.66 -2.54
CA ALA A 501 22.96 -6.49 -2.97
C ALA A 501 24.33 -6.88 -3.55
N ARG A 502 24.98 -7.90 -3.01
CA ARG A 502 26.27 -8.41 -3.50
C ARG A 502 26.15 -9.23 -4.79
N GLU A 503 25.06 -9.98 -4.94
CA GLU A 503 24.86 -10.87 -6.09
C GLU A 503 24.11 -10.18 -7.25
N LEU A 504 23.29 -9.16 -6.95
CA LEU A 504 22.46 -8.40 -7.91
C LEU A 504 21.71 -9.27 -8.91
N PRO A 505 20.85 -10.20 -8.50
CA PRO A 505 20.07 -11.01 -9.43
C PRO A 505 19.13 -10.20 -10.30
N ALA A 506 18.82 -8.99 -9.84
CA ALA A 506 18.13 -7.91 -10.55
C ALA A 506 18.71 -6.58 -10.09
N LEU A 507 18.48 -5.52 -10.88
CA LEU A 507 18.93 -4.18 -10.53
C LEU A 507 17.76 -3.35 -10.00
N PRO A 508 17.67 -3.10 -8.67
CA PRO A 508 16.68 -2.18 -8.11
C PRO A 508 16.92 -0.77 -8.66
N LEU A 509 15.88 -0.11 -9.15
CA LEU A 509 15.96 1.24 -9.68
C LEU A 509 15.43 2.27 -8.67
N TYR A 510 14.16 2.16 -8.33
CA TYR A 510 13.50 3.09 -7.41
C TYR A 510 12.21 2.51 -6.80
N TYR A 511 11.80 3.13 -5.69
CA TYR A 511 10.47 3.00 -5.10
C TYR A 511 9.64 4.22 -5.46
N PRO A 512 8.48 4.08 -6.13
CA PRO A 512 7.66 5.23 -6.50
C PRO A 512 7.01 5.87 -5.27
N ILE A 513 6.76 7.18 -5.38
CA ILE A 513 5.98 7.95 -4.42
C ILE A 513 4.59 8.18 -5.02
N TYR A 514 3.58 7.94 -4.22
CA TYR A 514 2.20 8.28 -4.51
C TYR A 514 1.83 9.54 -3.72
N THR A 515 1.19 10.50 -4.38
CA THR A 515 0.71 11.72 -3.75
C THR A 515 -0.76 11.93 -4.06
N TYR A 516 -1.55 12.16 -3.02
CA TYR A 516 -2.95 12.55 -3.10
C TYR A 516 -3.17 13.91 -2.43
N GLY A 517 -4.29 14.54 -2.74
CA GLY A 517 -4.64 15.86 -2.21
C GLY A 517 -5.99 15.88 -1.53
N VAL A 518 -6.09 16.61 -0.41
CA VAL A 518 -7.35 16.83 0.29
C VAL A 518 -7.49 18.30 0.62
N ASP A 519 -8.64 18.89 0.32
CA ASP A 519 -8.98 20.28 0.60
C ASP A 519 -8.92 20.55 2.12
N GLN A 520 -8.37 21.69 2.51
CA GLN A 520 -8.21 22.07 3.94
C GLN A 520 -9.54 22.22 4.70
N ARG A 521 -10.67 22.30 4.02
CA ARG A 521 -12.00 22.21 4.67
C ARG A 521 -12.24 20.86 5.33
N VAL A 522 -11.62 19.80 4.82
CA VAL A 522 -11.64 18.46 5.42
C VAL A 522 -10.58 18.42 6.51
N GLN A 523 -11.01 18.35 7.74
CA GLN A 523 -10.15 18.33 8.92
C GLN A 523 -9.96 16.88 9.41
N GLY A 524 -8.94 16.64 10.26
CA GLY A 524 -8.67 15.32 10.85
C GLY A 524 -7.93 14.35 9.94
N VAL A 525 -7.57 14.76 8.72
CA VAL A 525 -6.75 13.98 7.80
C VAL A 525 -5.32 13.88 8.32
N GLN A 526 -4.77 12.69 8.36
CA GLN A 526 -3.40 12.44 8.82
C GLN A 526 -2.54 11.85 7.71
N ALA A 527 -1.31 12.33 7.59
CA ALA A 527 -0.31 11.69 6.75
C ALA A 527 0.15 10.39 7.42
N VAL A 528 -0.08 9.27 6.77
CA VAL A 528 0.34 7.94 7.23
C VAL A 528 1.07 7.22 6.11
N PRO A 529 2.02 6.33 6.40
CA PRO A 529 2.52 5.39 5.40
C PRO A 529 1.38 4.57 4.80
N LEU A 530 1.42 4.38 3.49
CA LEU A 530 0.41 3.62 2.74
C LEU A 530 1.05 2.36 2.17
N PHE A 531 0.38 1.23 2.31
CA PHE A 531 0.71 0.00 1.58
C PHE A 531 -0.01 -0.04 0.22
N GLU A 532 -1.17 0.58 0.14
CA GLU A 532 -1.87 0.80 -1.12
C GLU A 532 -2.59 2.17 -1.10
N PRO A 533 -2.97 2.73 -2.25
CA PRO A 533 -3.67 4.01 -2.30
C PRO A 533 -4.92 4.08 -1.43
N ALA A 534 -5.68 2.99 -1.32
CA ALA A 534 -6.89 2.88 -0.52
C ALA A 534 -6.65 3.09 0.99
N ASP A 535 -5.44 2.85 1.48
CA ASP A 535 -5.07 3.05 2.89
C ASP A 535 -5.16 4.51 3.35
N ARG A 536 -5.24 5.48 2.42
CA ARG A 536 -5.51 6.88 2.77
C ARG A 536 -6.82 7.04 3.54
N PHE A 537 -7.75 6.11 3.39
CA PHE A 537 -9.02 6.06 4.12
C PHE A 537 -8.97 5.32 5.46
N ASN A 538 -7.85 4.72 5.85
CA ASN A 538 -7.75 4.03 7.15
C ASN A 538 -8.06 4.94 8.35
N GLY A 539 -7.84 6.25 8.21
CA GLY A 539 -8.19 7.27 9.19
C GLY A 539 -9.53 7.96 8.97
N ILE A 540 -10.39 7.49 8.06
CA ILE A 540 -11.62 8.18 7.63
C ILE A 540 -12.59 8.50 8.77
N ALA A 541 -12.62 7.68 9.81
CA ALA A 541 -13.46 7.90 10.99
C ALA A 541 -13.10 9.19 11.76
N SER A 542 -11.90 9.72 11.57
CA SER A 542 -11.44 10.98 12.18
C SER A 542 -11.66 12.20 11.29
N TRP A 543 -12.03 12.01 10.01
CA TRP A 543 -12.24 13.12 9.08
C TRP A 543 -13.55 13.83 9.37
N TYR A 544 -13.56 15.17 9.33
CA TYR A 544 -14.77 15.96 9.54
C TYR A 544 -14.80 17.23 8.70
N LEU A 545 -16.00 17.66 8.34
CA LEU A 545 -16.30 18.90 7.62
C LEU A 545 -17.06 19.90 8.50
N VAL A 546 -17.70 19.41 9.54
CA VAL A 546 -18.55 20.17 10.43
C VAL A 546 -17.95 20.21 11.84
N THR A 547 -18.03 21.35 12.48
CA THR A 547 -17.65 21.51 13.89
C THR A 547 -18.81 22.04 14.70
N ARG A 548 -18.89 21.61 15.96
CA ARG A 548 -19.76 22.21 16.98
C ARG A 548 -18.92 22.91 18.03
N ARG A 549 -19.50 23.93 18.68
CA ARG A 549 -18.86 24.58 19.84
C ARG A 549 -19.24 23.79 21.10
N ALA A 550 -18.28 23.14 21.71
CA ALA A 550 -18.46 22.52 23.03
C ALA A 550 -17.91 23.41 24.13
N LEU A 551 -18.61 23.44 25.29
CA LEU A 551 -18.10 24.09 26.50
C LEU A 551 -16.94 23.24 27.04
N GLU A 552 -15.82 23.87 27.34
CA GLU A 552 -14.70 23.21 27.99
C GLU A 552 -15.19 22.62 29.34
N GLN A 553 -15.22 21.29 29.44
CA GLN A 553 -15.47 20.64 30.73
C GLN A 553 -14.25 20.89 31.61
N THR A 554 -14.40 21.74 32.61
CA THR A 554 -13.40 21.93 33.65
C THR A 554 -13.18 20.57 34.34
N VAL A 555 -12.08 19.94 34.04
CA VAL A 555 -11.62 18.76 34.79
C VAL A 555 -11.33 19.25 36.20
N GLN A 556 -12.24 18.98 37.14
CA GLN A 556 -11.94 19.19 38.56
C GLN A 556 -10.75 18.28 38.91
N PRO A 557 -9.67 18.83 39.49
CA PRO A 557 -8.59 17.98 39.97
C PRO A 557 -9.17 17.06 41.05
N THR A 558 -9.12 15.79 40.82
CA THR A 558 -9.44 14.75 41.81
C THR A 558 -8.44 14.92 42.96
N VAL A 559 -8.88 15.49 44.08
CA VAL A 559 -8.12 15.46 45.32
C VAL A 559 -8.12 13.99 45.75
N LEU A 560 -7.01 13.32 45.59
CA LEU A 560 -6.77 12.01 46.18
C LEU A 560 -6.75 12.15 47.70
N PRO A 561 -7.39 11.22 48.45
CA PRO A 561 -7.45 11.24 49.92
C PRO A 561 -6.10 10.96 50.57
#